data_0812ecd369c93b16eb9449339b61992c
#
_entry.id   0812ecd369c93b16eb9449339b61992c
#
_cell.length_a   1.000
_cell.length_b   1.000
_cell.length_c   1.000
_cell.angle_alpha   90.00
_cell.angle_beta   90.00
_cell.angle_gamma   90.00
#
_symmetry.space_group_name_H-M   'P 1'
#
loop_
_entity.id
_entity.type
_entity.pdbx_description
1 polymer ?
#
loop_
_entity_poly.entity_id
_entity_poly.type
_entity_poly.pdbx_seq_one_letter_code
_entity_poly.pdbx_strand_id
1 'polypeptide(L)'
;AKQYLQHGKYFWNSGIFVWKASTILEELQTYAKNIYSQLDKIYSSIQNANGRYSYLKLDEAGNKIFASLPSLAIDYAVMENSSRVVLLPADIGWNDVGTWSSLDAVSEKDSQGNIINGNVLEQDCSNSIVQGQKRLIAVLGLKDTIVVDNHDALLVCNKERSQDVKKLVELLNKNGHAEAKQHAFVNKPWGSYTILDSGPSHVLKRIEVLPGEALSLQSHQHRSEHWTIVSGIAEVTRNNETFQLKSTGCVTIPKNAKHRLENLGSELLIVIEVQFGCLLDENDISRYVDRYDRI
;
A
#
# COMPACT_ATOMS: atom_id res chain seq x y z
N ALA A 1 24.79 -19.38 0.90
CA ALA A 1 25.02 -18.15 1.66
C ALA A 1 25.91 -18.37 2.87
N LYS A 2 25.53 -19.25 3.87
CA LYS A 2 26.32 -19.49 5.10
C LYS A 2 27.79 -19.83 4.86
N GLN A 3 28.10 -20.66 3.86
CA GLN A 3 29.46 -21.00 3.50
C GLN A 3 30.27 -19.82 2.99
N TYR A 4 29.68 -18.93 2.19
CA TYR A 4 30.34 -17.72 1.69
C TYR A 4 30.69 -16.75 2.83
N LEU A 5 29.78 -16.54 3.79
CA LEU A 5 30.03 -15.68 4.94
C LEU A 5 31.17 -16.22 5.83
N GLN A 6 31.28 -17.54 5.99
CA GLN A 6 32.36 -18.17 6.76
C GLN A 6 33.75 -17.97 6.14
N HIS A 7 33.86 -17.74 4.83
CA HIS A 7 35.13 -17.46 4.17
C HIS A 7 35.70 -16.06 4.47
N GLY A 8 34.92 -15.16 5.07
CA GLY A 8 35.35 -13.81 5.44
C GLY A 8 35.66 -12.86 4.27
N LYS A 9 35.41 -13.30 3.02
CA LYS A 9 35.62 -12.51 1.80
C LYS A 9 34.32 -12.03 1.17
N TYR A 10 33.18 -12.41 1.73
CA TYR A 10 31.86 -12.09 1.23
C TYR A 10 31.08 -11.33 2.28
N PHE A 11 30.31 -10.37 1.86
CA PHE A 11 29.44 -9.56 2.70
C PHE A 11 28.01 -9.70 2.21
N TRP A 12 27.05 -9.54 3.11
CA TRP A 12 25.65 -9.46 2.74
C TRP A 12 25.38 -8.11 2.08
N ASN A 13 24.84 -8.12 0.87
CA ASN A 13 24.44 -6.87 0.20
C ASN A 13 23.15 -6.34 0.83
N SER A 14 23.21 -5.14 1.42
CA SER A 14 22.07 -4.47 2.02
C SER A 14 21.13 -3.80 0.99
N GLY A 15 21.56 -3.70 -0.27
CA GLY A 15 20.85 -2.93 -1.28
C GLY A 15 20.88 -1.41 -1.08
N ILE A 16 21.77 -0.94 -0.19
CA ILE A 16 21.95 0.51 0.06
C ILE A 16 23.10 1.00 -0.80
N PHE A 17 22.78 1.88 -1.75
CA PHE A 17 23.76 2.48 -2.67
C PHE A 17 23.85 3.98 -2.44
N VAL A 18 25.09 4.49 -2.43
CA VAL A 18 25.38 5.94 -2.28
C VAL A 18 26.32 6.35 -3.40
N TRP A 19 25.93 7.35 -4.17
CA TRP A 19 26.73 7.87 -5.28
C TRP A 19 26.49 9.36 -5.54
N LYS A 20 27.40 9.97 -6.28
CA LYS A 20 27.14 11.27 -6.89
C LYS A 20 26.26 11.08 -8.12
N ALA A 21 25.31 12.01 -8.37
CA ALA A 21 24.43 11.94 -9.53
C ALA A 21 25.22 11.82 -10.86
N SER A 22 26.30 12.58 -11.01
CA SER A 22 27.16 12.52 -12.19
C SER A 22 27.77 11.13 -12.38
N THR A 23 28.23 10.50 -11.29
CA THR A 23 28.85 9.18 -11.35
C THR A 23 27.88 8.11 -11.83
N ILE A 24 26.67 8.05 -11.23
CA ILE A 24 25.69 7.05 -11.64
C ILE A 24 25.21 7.28 -13.09
N LEU A 25 25.11 8.52 -13.55
CA LEU A 25 24.78 8.81 -14.94
C LEU A 25 25.87 8.32 -15.92
N GLU A 26 27.15 8.53 -15.59
CA GLU A 26 28.28 7.98 -16.38
C GLU A 26 28.25 6.43 -16.43
N GLU A 27 27.99 5.79 -15.29
CA GLU A 27 27.90 4.33 -15.20
C GLU A 27 26.70 3.79 -16.01
N LEU A 28 25.53 4.44 -15.93
CA LEU A 28 24.36 4.09 -16.75
C LEU A 28 24.65 4.28 -18.24
N GLN A 29 25.36 5.34 -18.63
CA GLN A 29 25.77 5.59 -20.00
C GLN A 29 26.69 4.47 -20.51
N THR A 30 27.52 3.93 -19.65
CA THR A 30 28.49 2.89 -20.00
C THR A 30 27.86 1.51 -20.07
N TYR A 31 27.12 1.13 -19.03
CA TYR A 31 26.66 -0.25 -18.81
C TYR A 31 25.19 -0.48 -19.10
N ALA A 32 24.36 0.56 -19.08
CA ALA A 32 22.90 0.49 -19.28
C ALA A 32 22.42 1.49 -20.36
N LYS A 33 23.06 1.49 -21.52
CA LYS A 33 22.82 2.44 -22.63
C LYS A 33 21.36 2.58 -23.04
N ASN A 34 20.64 1.47 -23.04
CA ASN A 34 19.20 1.47 -23.40
C ASN A 34 18.35 2.28 -22.42
N ILE A 35 18.68 2.22 -21.13
CA ILE A 35 18.03 3.03 -20.09
C ILE A 35 18.51 4.48 -20.23
N TYR A 36 19.83 4.68 -20.24
CA TYR A 36 20.43 6.02 -20.29
C TYR A 36 19.91 6.86 -21.47
N SER A 37 19.82 6.28 -22.66
CA SER A 37 19.33 6.99 -23.86
C SER A 37 17.89 7.52 -23.79
N GLN A 38 17.11 7.08 -22.83
CA GLN A 38 15.73 7.54 -22.63
C GLN A 38 15.60 8.55 -21.48
N LEU A 39 16.63 8.75 -20.64
CA LEU A 39 16.55 9.58 -19.44
C LEU A 39 16.16 11.04 -19.77
N ASP A 40 16.75 11.63 -20.82
CA ASP A 40 16.43 13.02 -21.19
C ASP A 40 14.96 13.19 -21.62
N LYS A 41 14.41 12.19 -22.31
CA LYS A 41 13.01 12.21 -22.73
C LYS A 41 12.08 12.05 -21.53
N ILE A 42 12.43 11.16 -20.59
CA ILE A 42 11.68 10.96 -19.35
C ILE A 42 11.76 12.25 -18.52
N TYR A 43 12.95 12.83 -18.37
CA TYR A 43 13.13 14.09 -17.63
C TYR A 43 12.30 15.23 -18.22
N SER A 44 12.30 15.37 -19.55
CA SER A 44 11.51 16.40 -20.23
C SER A 44 10.00 16.21 -20.13
N SER A 45 9.53 15.01 -19.78
CA SER A 45 8.12 14.68 -19.57
C SER A 45 7.65 14.89 -18.12
N ILE A 46 8.57 15.30 -17.22
CA ILE A 46 8.25 15.53 -15.81
C ILE A 46 7.40 16.80 -15.67
N GLN A 47 6.29 16.66 -14.98
CA GLN A 47 5.39 17.76 -14.62
C GLN A 47 5.29 17.91 -13.11
N ASN A 48 5.18 19.15 -12.65
CA ASN A 48 4.85 19.41 -11.26
C ASN A 48 3.35 19.14 -11.04
N ALA A 49 3.03 18.19 -10.20
CA ALA A 49 1.67 17.98 -9.75
C ALA A 49 1.43 18.82 -8.48
N ASN A 50 0.45 19.73 -8.55
CA ASN A 50 0.04 20.55 -7.42
C ASN A 50 -0.96 19.79 -6.56
N GLY A 51 -0.63 19.57 -5.31
CA GLY A 51 -1.46 18.93 -4.30
C GLY A 51 -0.93 19.27 -2.91
N ARG A 52 -1.51 18.68 -1.85
CA ARG A 52 -1.00 18.82 -0.48
C ARG A 52 0.48 18.42 -0.37
N TYR A 53 0.90 17.48 -1.19
CA TYR A 53 2.29 17.10 -1.38
C TYR A 53 2.67 17.41 -2.81
N SER A 54 3.66 18.29 -3.01
CA SER A 54 4.27 18.52 -4.31
C SER A 54 5.02 17.25 -4.71
N TYR A 55 4.66 16.63 -5.82
CA TYR A 55 5.37 15.48 -6.37
C TYR A 55 5.54 15.63 -7.88
N LEU A 56 6.54 14.94 -8.41
CA LEU A 56 6.80 14.89 -9.84
C LEU A 56 6.03 13.73 -10.46
N LYS A 57 5.34 13.99 -11.56
CA LYS A 57 4.71 12.94 -12.36
C LYS A 57 5.20 13.02 -13.81
N LEU A 58 5.13 11.90 -14.50
CA LEU A 58 5.36 11.84 -15.93
C LEU A 58 4.05 12.15 -16.67
N ASP A 59 4.15 12.84 -17.81
CA ASP A 59 3.04 12.92 -18.75
C ASP A 59 2.78 11.56 -19.43
N GLU A 60 1.78 11.48 -20.31
CA GLU A 60 1.43 10.23 -20.99
C GLU A 60 2.58 9.68 -21.85
N ALA A 61 3.35 10.55 -22.50
CA ALA A 61 4.49 10.16 -23.32
C ALA A 61 5.63 9.60 -22.44
N GLY A 62 5.94 10.27 -21.33
CA GLY A 62 6.92 9.82 -20.36
C GLY A 62 6.56 8.48 -19.72
N ASN A 63 5.29 8.28 -19.37
CA ASN A 63 4.80 7.00 -18.85
C ASN A 63 4.97 5.86 -19.87
N LYS A 64 4.68 6.09 -21.16
CA LYS A 64 4.90 5.09 -22.22
C LYS A 64 6.38 4.76 -22.37
N ILE A 65 7.25 5.75 -22.34
CA ILE A 65 8.71 5.55 -22.41
C ILE A 65 9.17 4.75 -21.19
N PHE A 66 8.79 5.17 -19.98
CA PHE A 66 9.17 4.49 -18.74
C PHE A 66 8.72 3.02 -18.72
N ALA A 67 7.48 2.74 -19.13
CA ALA A 67 6.95 1.39 -19.24
C ALA A 67 7.67 0.51 -20.27
N SER A 68 8.32 1.12 -21.28
CA SER A 68 9.10 0.40 -22.31
C SER A 68 10.53 0.07 -21.88
N LEU A 69 11.00 0.63 -20.76
CA LEU A 69 12.35 0.34 -20.28
C LEU A 69 12.48 -1.12 -19.83
N PRO A 70 13.67 -1.73 -19.99
CA PRO A 70 13.91 -3.06 -19.46
C PRO A 70 13.81 -3.07 -17.92
N SER A 71 13.08 -4.03 -17.37
CA SER A 71 13.02 -4.25 -15.93
C SER A 71 14.31 -4.94 -15.47
N LEU A 72 15.30 -4.15 -15.11
CA LEU A 72 16.64 -4.64 -14.74
C LEU A 72 17.09 -3.98 -13.44
N ALA A 73 17.42 -4.79 -12.43
CA ALA A 73 17.95 -4.28 -11.17
C ALA A 73 19.31 -3.59 -11.37
N ILE A 74 19.57 -2.52 -10.63
CA ILE A 74 20.82 -1.75 -10.69
C ILE A 74 22.05 -2.62 -10.42
N ASP A 75 21.89 -3.66 -9.60
CA ASP A 75 22.92 -4.65 -9.31
C ASP A 75 23.46 -5.26 -10.60
N TYR A 76 22.57 -5.78 -11.44
CA TYR A 76 22.94 -6.42 -12.72
C TYR A 76 23.26 -5.40 -13.82
N ALA A 77 22.54 -4.26 -13.80
CA ALA A 77 22.71 -3.24 -14.83
C ALA A 77 24.08 -2.56 -14.74
N VAL A 78 24.55 -2.29 -13.53
CA VAL A 78 25.73 -1.46 -13.27
C VAL A 78 26.70 -2.12 -12.29
N MET A 79 26.25 -2.51 -11.08
CA MET A 79 27.16 -2.83 -9.99
C MET A 79 28.07 -4.02 -10.27
N GLU A 80 27.56 -5.07 -10.92
CA GLU A 80 28.38 -6.24 -11.28
C GLU A 80 29.43 -5.95 -12.37
N ASN A 81 29.21 -4.89 -13.16
CA ASN A 81 30.06 -4.55 -14.31
C ASN A 81 31.03 -3.41 -14.01
N SER A 82 30.72 -2.56 -13.05
CA SER A 82 31.52 -1.35 -12.76
C SER A 82 32.78 -1.69 -11.95
N SER A 83 33.91 -1.13 -12.37
CA SER A 83 35.15 -1.15 -11.60
C SER A 83 35.27 -0.06 -10.55
N ARG A 84 34.28 0.82 -10.44
CA ARG A 84 34.26 1.99 -9.53
C ARG A 84 33.49 1.70 -8.24
N VAL A 85 32.96 0.51 -8.04
CA VAL A 85 32.24 0.12 -6.84
C VAL A 85 33.19 -0.04 -5.67
N VAL A 86 32.86 0.62 -4.57
CA VAL A 86 33.55 0.48 -3.28
C VAL A 86 32.56 -0.08 -2.28
N LEU A 87 32.97 -1.13 -1.56
CA LEU A 87 32.18 -1.74 -0.49
C LEU A 87 32.65 -1.20 0.86
N LEU A 88 31.69 -0.71 1.65
CA LEU A 88 31.92 -0.31 3.02
C LEU A 88 31.29 -1.36 3.96
N PRO A 89 32.09 -2.22 4.61
CA PRO A 89 31.56 -3.13 5.62
C PRO A 89 31.02 -2.34 6.81
N ALA A 90 29.80 -2.64 7.23
CA ALA A 90 29.15 -1.96 8.35
C ALA A 90 28.35 -2.98 9.17
N ASP A 91 28.43 -2.85 10.49
CA ASP A 91 27.55 -3.52 11.43
C ASP A 91 26.64 -2.46 12.08
N ILE A 92 25.51 -2.22 11.45
CA ILE A 92 24.55 -1.19 11.81
C ILE A 92 23.19 -1.78 12.25
N GLY A 93 23.16 -3.10 12.54
CA GLY A 93 21.93 -3.80 12.88
C GLY A 93 20.95 -3.90 11.70
N TRP A 94 21.42 -3.74 10.45
CA TRP A 94 20.55 -3.84 9.27
C TRP A 94 19.97 -5.24 9.13
N ASN A 95 18.67 -5.30 8.86
CA ASN A 95 17.95 -6.53 8.57
C ASN A 95 16.99 -6.29 7.41
N ASP A 96 16.99 -7.22 6.45
CA ASP A 96 15.99 -7.24 5.39
C ASP A 96 14.70 -7.87 5.94
N VAL A 97 13.78 -7.06 6.45
CA VAL A 97 12.50 -7.49 7.04
C VAL A 97 11.55 -7.97 5.92
N GLY A 98 12.03 -8.89 5.10
CA GLY A 98 11.31 -9.44 3.95
C GLY A 98 10.33 -10.58 4.31
N THR A 99 10.37 -11.09 5.54
CA THR A 99 9.47 -12.15 6.02
C THR A 99 9.06 -11.90 7.46
N TRP A 100 7.92 -12.47 7.87
CA TRP A 100 7.45 -12.35 9.25
C TRP A 100 8.45 -12.87 10.29
N SER A 101 9.19 -13.93 9.97
CA SER A 101 10.26 -14.45 10.86
C SER A 101 11.42 -13.49 11.03
N SER A 102 11.62 -12.53 10.13
CA SER A 102 12.68 -11.52 10.27
C SER A 102 12.43 -10.55 11.42
N LEU A 103 11.19 -10.44 11.92
CA LEU A 103 10.86 -9.67 13.12
C LEU A 103 11.61 -10.17 14.36
N ASP A 104 12.03 -11.44 14.40
CA ASP A 104 12.84 -11.99 15.50
C ASP A 104 14.13 -11.22 15.77
N ALA A 105 14.70 -10.61 14.76
CA ALA A 105 15.95 -9.89 14.85
C ALA A 105 15.78 -8.42 15.26
N VAL A 106 14.58 -7.87 15.12
CA VAL A 106 14.36 -6.40 15.24
C VAL A 106 13.27 -6.02 16.26
N SER A 107 12.54 -7.02 16.80
CA SER A 107 11.46 -6.77 17.77
C SER A 107 11.82 -7.27 19.16
N GLU A 108 11.27 -6.59 20.16
CA GLU A 108 11.35 -7.04 21.55
C GLU A 108 10.54 -8.33 21.75
N LYS A 109 11.07 -9.22 22.59
CA LYS A 109 10.44 -10.51 22.92
C LYS A 109 10.11 -10.59 24.39
N ASP A 110 9.04 -11.28 24.72
CA ASP A 110 8.74 -11.65 26.08
C ASP A 110 9.69 -12.74 26.63
N SER A 111 9.50 -13.14 27.89
CA SER A 111 10.32 -14.17 28.57
C SER A 111 10.24 -15.56 27.92
N GLN A 112 9.23 -15.83 27.12
CA GLN A 112 9.02 -17.10 26.38
C GLN A 112 9.49 -16.99 24.92
N GLY A 113 10.05 -15.84 24.52
CA GLY A 113 10.54 -15.56 23.16
C GLY A 113 9.44 -15.20 22.17
N ASN A 114 8.24 -14.83 22.63
CA ASN A 114 7.15 -14.42 21.76
C ASN A 114 7.29 -12.92 21.41
N ILE A 115 6.75 -12.57 20.23
CA ILE A 115 6.52 -11.18 19.77
C ILE A 115 5.01 -11.01 19.67
N ILE A 116 4.44 -10.21 20.58
CA ILE A 116 3.00 -10.01 20.69
C ILE A 116 2.68 -8.55 20.40
N ASN A 117 1.82 -8.31 19.42
CA ASN A 117 1.43 -6.96 18.98
C ASN A 117 -0.07 -6.88 18.74
N GLY A 118 -0.71 -5.80 19.20
CA GLY A 118 -2.14 -5.57 19.03
C GLY A 118 -2.99 -6.08 20.18
N ASN A 119 -4.28 -6.30 19.93
CA ASN A 119 -5.23 -6.78 20.94
C ASN A 119 -5.15 -8.33 21.04
N VAL A 120 -4.18 -8.82 21.80
CA VAL A 120 -3.86 -10.26 21.89
C VAL A 120 -3.94 -10.73 23.35
N LEU A 121 -4.62 -11.86 23.56
CA LEU A 121 -4.57 -12.65 24.78
C LEU A 121 -3.84 -13.97 24.46
N GLU A 122 -2.70 -14.17 25.10
CA GLU A 122 -1.92 -15.39 24.91
C GLU A 122 -1.80 -16.16 26.23
N GLN A 123 -1.72 -17.48 26.13
CA GLN A 123 -1.43 -18.37 27.24
C GLN A 123 -0.61 -19.59 26.76
N ASP A 124 0.45 -19.93 27.50
CA ASP A 124 1.31 -21.08 27.26
C ASP A 124 1.94 -21.09 25.84
N CYS A 125 2.23 -19.92 25.28
CA CYS A 125 2.86 -19.78 23.96
C CYS A 125 4.37 -19.63 24.10
N SER A 126 5.13 -20.09 23.10
CA SER A 126 6.59 -19.93 23.06
C SER A 126 7.10 -19.71 21.64
N ASN A 127 8.14 -18.89 21.49
CA ASN A 127 8.83 -18.58 20.23
C ASN A 127 7.87 -18.25 19.07
N SER A 128 6.75 -17.60 19.36
CA SER A 128 5.69 -17.32 18.40
C SER A 128 5.56 -15.83 18.12
N ILE A 129 5.05 -15.49 16.94
CA ILE A 129 4.78 -14.11 16.52
C ILE A 129 3.28 -13.99 16.35
N VAL A 130 2.63 -13.11 17.13
CA VAL A 130 1.20 -12.81 17.00
C VAL A 130 1.03 -11.34 16.72
N GLN A 131 0.59 -11.03 15.52
CA GLN A 131 0.38 -9.68 15.05
C GLN A 131 -1.11 -9.46 14.78
N GLY A 132 -1.74 -8.62 15.56
CA GLY A 132 -3.15 -8.26 15.40
C GLY A 132 -3.36 -6.76 15.27
N GLN A 133 -4.60 -6.38 15.00
CA GLN A 133 -5.02 -4.99 14.95
C GLN A 133 -6.08 -4.69 16.03
N LYS A 134 -7.36 -4.59 15.65
CA LYS A 134 -8.48 -4.25 16.55
C LYS A 134 -9.19 -5.46 17.13
N ARG A 135 -9.31 -6.51 16.32
CA ARG A 135 -9.98 -7.77 16.74
C ARG A 135 -9.17 -8.43 17.83
N LEU A 136 -9.84 -8.94 18.86
CA LEU A 136 -9.19 -9.76 19.87
C LEU A 136 -8.72 -11.09 19.23
N ILE A 137 -7.44 -11.38 19.40
CA ILE A 137 -6.83 -12.65 19.05
C ILE A 137 -6.53 -13.40 20.36
N ALA A 138 -7.16 -14.53 20.57
CA ALA A 138 -6.85 -15.41 21.69
C ALA A 138 -6.07 -16.62 21.18
N VAL A 139 -4.89 -16.87 21.75
CA VAL A 139 -4.01 -17.99 21.38
C VAL A 139 -3.61 -18.77 22.61
N LEU A 140 -3.59 -20.10 22.49
CA LEU A 140 -3.27 -21.01 23.60
C LEU A 140 -2.33 -22.11 23.11
N GLY A 141 -1.21 -22.29 23.81
CA GLY A 141 -0.29 -23.42 23.60
C GLY A 141 0.43 -23.42 22.26
N LEU A 142 0.58 -22.25 21.61
CA LEU A 142 1.28 -22.14 20.33
C LEU A 142 2.79 -22.21 20.52
N LYS A 143 3.46 -22.91 19.60
CA LYS A 143 4.90 -22.98 19.55
C LYS A 143 5.40 -22.79 18.13
N ASP A 144 6.48 -22.02 17.96
CA ASP A 144 7.13 -21.78 16.67
C ASP A 144 6.13 -21.36 15.58
N THR A 145 5.15 -20.54 15.93
CA THR A 145 4.00 -20.21 15.09
C THR A 145 3.95 -18.71 14.79
N ILE A 146 3.55 -18.37 13.59
CA ILE A 146 3.22 -17.02 13.16
C ILE A 146 1.71 -16.93 12.98
N VAL A 147 1.10 -15.93 13.63
CA VAL A 147 -0.31 -15.55 13.48
C VAL A 147 -0.34 -14.08 13.09
N VAL A 148 -0.88 -13.76 11.92
CA VAL A 148 -1.04 -12.39 11.45
C VAL A 148 -2.48 -12.15 11.05
N ASP A 149 -3.14 -11.25 11.76
CA ASP A 149 -4.52 -10.86 11.53
C ASP A 149 -4.59 -9.47 10.91
N ASN A 150 -5.04 -9.41 9.67
CA ASN A 150 -5.34 -8.19 8.95
C ASN A 150 -6.87 -8.03 8.78
N HIS A 151 -7.28 -6.92 8.14
CA HIS A 151 -8.70 -6.65 7.88
C HIS A 151 -9.36 -7.68 6.96
N ASP A 152 -8.58 -8.30 6.08
CA ASP A 152 -9.05 -9.13 4.96
C ASP A 152 -8.65 -10.61 5.09
N ALA A 153 -7.61 -10.92 5.86
CA ALA A 153 -7.14 -12.29 5.98
C ALA A 153 -6.45 -12.56 7.32
N LEU A 154 -6.55 -13.79 7.76
CA LEU A 154 -5.79 -14.35 8.88
C LEU A 154 -4.79 -15.38 8.34
N LEU A 155 -3.50 -15.10 8.54
CA LEU A 155 -2.42 -16.06 8.27
C LEU A 155 -2.06 -16.79 9.56
N VAL A 156 -2.00 -18.12 9.49
CA VAL A 156 -1.40 -18.97 10.53
C VAL A 156 -0.42 -19.92 9.85
N CYS A 157 0.84 -19.86 10.23
CA CYS A 157 1.86 -20.76 9.67
C CYS A 157 2.96 -21.09 10.67
N ASN A 158 3.69 -22.17 10.41
CA ASN A 158 4.92 -22.45 11.15
C ASN A 158 5.98 -21.39 10.81
N LYS A 159 6.73 -20.94 11.83
CA LYS A 159 7.73 -19.88 11.73
C LYS A 159 8.84 -20.21 10.73
N GLU A 160 9.27 -21.46 10.67
CA GLU A 160 10.29 -21.91 9.71
C GLU A 160 9.82 -21.88 8.26
N ARG A 161 8.49 -21.86 8.05
CA ARG A 161 7.88 -21.85 6.72
C ARG A 161 7.41 -20.46 6.26
N SER A 162 7.80 -19.41 6.95
CA SER A 162 7.38 -18.04 6.63
C SER A 162 7.71 -17.59 5.18
N GLN A 163 8.77 -18.12 4.60
CA GLN A 163 9.13 -17.85 3.18
C GLN A 163 8.18 -18.54 2.18
N ASP A 164 7.46 -19.58 2.59
CA ASP A 164 6.50 -20.30 1.74
C ASP A 164 5.16 -19.55 1.60
N VAL A 165 4.93 -18.46 2.36
CA VAL A 165 3.69 -17.67 2.32
C VAL A 165 3.39 -17.18 0.90
N LYS A 166 4.41 -16.84 0.10
CA LYS A 166 4.24 -16.47 -1.31
C LYS A 166 3.50 -17.54 -2.12
N LYS A 167 3.69 -18.82 -1.81
CA LYS A 167 2.98 -19.94 -2.49
C LYS A 167 1.48 -19.92 -2.18
N LEU A 168 1.11 -19.50 -0.94
CA LEU A 168 -0.31 -19.31 -0.58
C LEU A 168 -0.93 -18.17 -1.36
N VAL A 169 -0.20 -17.06 -1.55
CA VAL A 169 -0.67 -15.94 -2.36
C VAL A 169 -0.85 -16.35 -3.82
N GLU A 170 0.05 -17.16 -4.37
CA GLU A 170 -0.08 -17.74 -5.72
C GLU A 170 -1.33 -18.63 -5.84
N LEU A 171 -1.60 -19.45 -4.81
CA LEU A 171 -2.82 -20.30 -4.76
C LEU A 171 -4.09 -19.47 -4.64
N LEU A 172 -4.11 -18.42 -3.82
CA LEU A 172 -5.24 -17.50 -3.71
C LEU A 172 -5.56 -16.85 -5.06
N ASN A 173 -4.53 -16.37 -5.77
CA ASN A 173 -4.69 -15.80 -7.12
C ASN A 173 -5.22 -16.84 -8.11
N LYS A 174 -4.68 -18.06 -8.10
CA LYS A 174 -5.11 -19.15 -8.98
C LYS A 174 -6.57 -19.57 -8.73
N ASN A 175 -7.00 -19.54 -7.48
CA ASN A 175 -8.36 -19.88 -7.08
C ASN A 175 -9.34 -18.71 -7.20
N GLY A 176 -8.87 -17.51 -7.58
CA GLY A 176 -9.72 -16.35 -7.79
C GLY A 176 -10.23 -15.65 -6.54
N HIS A 177 -9.55 -15.84 -5.39
CA HIS A 177 -9.92 -15.16 -4.15
C HIS A 177 -9.77 -13.64 -4.28
N ALA A 178 -10.80 -12.92 -3.85
CA ALA A 178 -10.85 -11.46 -3.97
C ALA A 178 -9.75 -10.79 -3.11
N GLU A 179 -9.45 -11.35 -1.95
CA GLU A 179 -8.46 -10.88 -0.99
C GLU A 179 -7.02 -10.84 -1.55
N ALA A 180 -6.75 -11.65 -2.59
CA ALA A 180 -5.47 -11.62 -3.29
C ALA A 180 -5.33 -10.41 -4.25
N LYS A 181 -6.45 -9.75 -4.61
CA LYS A 181 -6.50 -8.67 -5.60
C LYS A 181 -6.86 -7.31 -4.99
N GLN A 182 -7.69 -7.31 -3.97
CA GLN A 182 -8.23 -6.10 -3.37
C GLN A 182 -8.12 -6.17 -1.85
N HIS A 183 -7.38 -5.21 -1.29
CA HIS A 183 -7.29 -5.07 0.15
C HIS A 183 -8.55 -4.45 0.74
N ALA A 184 -8.97 -4.94 1.90
CA ALA A 184 -10.10 -4.36 2.62
C ALA A 184 -9.80 -2.94 3.11
N PHE A 185 -8.54 -2.63 3.46
CA PHE A 185 -8.10 -1.30 3.84
C PHE A 185 -7.24 -0.68 2.73
N VAL A 186 -7.60 0.53 2.28
CA VAL A 186 -6.89 1.23 1.21
C VAL A 186 -6.62 2.68 1.60
N ASN A 187 -5.34 3.07 1.55
CA ASN A 187 -4.92 4.46 1.65
C ASN A 187 -5.14 5.19 0.32
N LYS A 188 -5.64 6.40 0.40
CA LYS A 188 -5.80 7.33 -0.73
C LYS A 188 -5.19 8.68 -0.36
N PRO A 189 -4.86 9.57 -1.30
CA PRO A 189 -4.30 10.88 -0.98
C PRO A 189 -5.18 11.75 -0.07
N TRP A 190 -6.49 11.54 -0.10
CA TRP A 190 -7.47 12.26 0.71
C TRP A 190 -7.75 11.62 2.08
N GLY A 191 -7.17 10.45 2.38
CA GLY A 191 -7.41 9.71 3.61
C GLY A 191 -7.39 8.20 3.39
N SER A 192 -8.44 7.50 3.78
CA SER A 192 -8.53 6.05 3.61
C SER A 192 -9.98 5.56 3.52
N TYR A 193 -10.14 4.34 3.05
CA TYR A 193 -11.38 3.60 3.27
C TYR A 193 -11.11 2.16 3.71
N THR A 194 -12.08 1.62 4.45
CA THR A 194 -12.11 0.20 4.83
C THR A 194 -13.41 -0.42 4.33
N ILE A 195 -13.32 -1.52 3.61
CA ILE A 195 -14.48 -2.37 3.27
C ILE A 195 -14.87 -3.12 4.55
N LEU A 196 -16.09 -2.88 5.03
CA LEU A 196 -16.61 -3.50 6.24
C LEU A 196 -17.40 -4.77 5.92
N ASP A 197 -18.06 -4.79 4.78
CA ASP A 197 -18.83 -5.92 4.27
C ASP A 197 -19.00 -5.80 2.75
N SER A 198 -19.16 -6.93 2.05
CA SER A 198 -19.41 -6.96 0.62
C SER A 198 -20.22 -8.18 0.22
N GLY A 199 -21.10 -7.99 -0.74
CA GLY A 199 -21.94 -9.04 -1.32
C GLY A 199 -22.22 -8.81 -2.80
N PRO A 200 -23.02 -9.66 -3.44
CA PRO A 200 -23.27 -9.60 -4.89
C PRO A 200 -23.91 -8.28 -5.35
N SER A 201 -24.62 -7.57 -4.47
CA SER A 201 -25.38 -6.37 -4.82
C SER A 201 -25.06 -5.15 -3.94
N HIS A 202 -24.10 -5.27 -3.01
CA HIS A 202 -23.73 -4.17 -2.12
C HIS A 202 -22.25 -4.22 -1.72
N VAL A 203 -21.71 -3.06 -1.36
CA VAL A 203 -20.45 -2.89 -0.61
C VAL A 203 -20.69 -1.86 0.47
N LEU A 204 -20.27 -2.20 1.71
CA LEU A 204 -20.29 -1.30 2.87
C LEU A 204 -18.87 -0.82 3.14
N LYS A 205 -18.64 0.49 3.13
CA LYS A 205 -17.35 1.11 3.38
C LYS A 205 -17.40 2.07 4.55
N ARG A 206 -16.35 2.10 5.33
CA ARG A 206 -16.00 3.20 6.22
C ARG A 206 -14.95 4.07 5.54
N ILE A 207 -15.30 5.32 5.29
CA ILE A 207 -14.45 6.32 4.64
C ILE A 207 -13.97 7.30 5.70
N GLU A 208 -12.68 7.61 5.68
CA GLU A 208 -12.02 8.58 6.53
C GLU A 208 -11.37 9.66 5.65
N VAL A 209 -11.86 10.90 5.76
CA VAL A 209 -11.34 12.02 4.96
C VAL A 209 -10.57 12.97 5.87
N LEU A 210 -9.30 13.21 5.53
CA LEU A 210 -8.42 14.10 6.28
C LEU A 210 -8.93 15.56 6.22
N PRO A 211 -8.62 16.41 7.22
CA PRO A 211 -8.96 17.82 7.20
C PRO A 211 -8.52 18.53 5.93
N GLY A 212 -9.43 19.26 5.30
CA GLY A 212 -9.18 20.02 4.06
C GLY A 212 -9.11 19.17 2.79
N GLU A 213 -9.32 17.86 2.88
CA GLU A 213 -9.23 16.96 1.73
C GLU A 213 -10.60 16.60 1.15
N ALA A 214 -10.61 16.14 -0.09
CA ALA A 214 -11.85 15.80 -0.80
C ALA A 214 -11.65 14.58 -1.70
N LEU A 215 -12.70 13.81 -1.90
CA LEU A 215 -12.78 12.83 -2.97
C LEU A 215 -12.87 13.55 -4.33
N SER A 216 -12.65 12.84 -5.43
CA SER A 216 -12.88 13.37 -6.78
C SER A 216 -14.34 13.75 -7.00
N LEU A 217 -14.61 14.74 -7.87
CA LEU A 217 -15.93 14.89 -8.46
C LEU A 217 -16.12 13.74 -9.44
N GLN A 218 -17.08 12.85 -9.18
CA GLN A 218 -17.25 11.59 -9.89
C GLN A 218 -18.71 11.21 -10.09
N SER A 219 -18.98 10.23 -10.93
CA SER A 219 -20.28 9.57 -11.07
C SER A 219 -20.13 8.07 -11.34
N HIS A 220 -21.21 7.32 -11.16
CA HIS A 220 -21.28 5.88 -11.36
C HIS A 220 -22.50 5.51 -12.21
N GLN A 221 -22.31 4.63 -13.18
CA GLN A 221 -23.41 4.20 -14.06
C GLN A 221 -24.22 3.05 -13.46
N HIS A 222 -23.56 2.16 -12.71
CA HIS A 222 -24.15 0.87 -12.32
C HIS A 222 -24.51 0.78 -10.85
N ARG A 223 -24.04 1.77 -10.02
CA ARG A 223 -24.34 1.81 -8.60
C ARG A 223 -24.91 3.14 -8.12
N SER A 224 -25.66 3.08 -7.05
CA SER A 224 -26.04 4.20 -6.20
C SER A 224 -25.34 4.10 -4.86
N GLU A 225 -25.24 5.22 -4.13
CA GLU A 225 -24.53 5.26 -2.86
C GLU A 225 -25.44 5.92 -1.80
N HIS A 226 -25.33 5.44 -0.57
CA HIS A 226 -25.95 6.08 0.59
C HIS A 226 -24.86 6.39 1.61
N TRP A 227 -24.73 7.66 1.96
CA TRP A 227 -23.72 8.13 2.90
C TRP A 227 -24.38 8.54 4.20
N THR A 228 -23.79 8.13 5.32
CA THR A 228 -24.17 8.57 6.67
C THR A 228 -22.92 9.13 7.36
N ILE A 229 -23.01 10.38 7.83
CA ILE A 229 -21.92 11.03 8.54
C ILE A 229 -21.88 10.52 9.98
N VAL A 230 -20.74 9.91 10.37
CA VAL A 230 -20.51 9.43 11.73
C VAL A 230 -19.93 10.54 12.60
N SER A 231 -18.90 11.23 12.10
CA SER A 231 -18.25 12.35 12.79
C SER A 231 -17.68 13.34 11.80
N GLY A 232 -17.49 14.58 12.24
CA GLY A 232 -17.02 15.69 11.41
C GLY A 232 -18.13 16.41 10.68
N ILE A 233 -17.74 17.29 9.75
CA ILE A 233 -18.65 18.08 8.90
C ILE A 233 -18.27 17.79 7.45
N ALA A 234 -19.20 17.21 6.71
CA ALA A 234 -19.06 16.92 5.30
C ALA A 234 -19.68 18.04 4.45
N GLU A 235 -18.92 18.56 3.48
CA GLU A 235 -19.52 19.26 2.35
C GLU A 235 -19.79 18.22 1.25
N VAL A 236 -21.04 18.15 0.82
CA VAL A 236 -21.51 17.23 -0.22
C VAL A 236 -21.89 18.02 -1.45
N THR A 237 -21.25 17.75 -2.57
CA THR A 237 -21.73 18.17 -3.89
C THR A 237 -22.55 17.03 -4.51
N ARG A 238 -23.77 17.31 -4.94
CA ARG A 238 -24.63 16.38 -5.68
C ARG A 238 -25.25 17.10 -6.87
N ASN A 239 -24.82 16.77 -8.07
CA ASN A 239 -25.13 17.51 -9.30
C ASN A 239 -24.77 19.00 -9.19
N ASN A 240 -25.79 19.88 -9.16
CA ASN A 240 -25.63 21.33 -9.07
C ASN A 240 -25.82 21.87 -7.65
N GLU A 241 -26.06 20.99 -6.68
CA GLU A 241 -26.31 21.38 -5.29
C GLU A 241 -25.06 21.12 -4.45
N THR A 242 -24.74 22.03 -3.55
CA THR A 242 -23.71 21.85 -2.52
C THR A 242 -24.32 22.20 -1.17
N PHE A 243 -24.17 21.29 -0.22
CA PHE A 243 -24.73 21.43 1.12
C PHE A 243 -23.87 20.73 2.16
N GLN A 244 -24.05 21.10 3.42
CA GLN A 244 -23.31 20.50 4.53
C GLN A 244 -24.13 19.49 5.29
N LEU A 245 -23.48 18.41 5.68
CA LEU A 245 -24.01 17.39 6.58
C LEU A 245 -23.11 17.27 7.81
N LYS A 246 -23.75 17.14 8.97
CA LYS A 246 -23.08 16.89 10.25
C LYS A 246 -23.35 15.44 10.69
N SER A 247 -22.77 15.04 11.81
CA SER A 247 -23.03 13.73 12.43
C SER A 247 -24.54 13.41 12.44
N THR A 248 -24.89 12.18 12.09
CA THR A 248 -26.25 11.63 11.84
C THR A 248 -26.92 12.07 10.54
N GLY A 249 -26.40 13.11 9.86
CA GLY A 249 -26.89 13.50 8.53
C GLY A 249 -26.61 12.41 7.49
N CYS A 250 -27.52 12.23 6.55
CA CYS A 250 -27.38 11.26 5.48
C CYS A 250 -27.80 11.83 4.12
N VAL A 251 -27.30 11.18 3.06
CA VAL A 251 -27.64 11.54 1.67
C VAL A 251 -27.61 10.30 0.80
N THR A 252 -28.52 10.23 -0.17
CA THR A 252 -28.49 9.24 -1.24
C THR A 252 -27.98 9.88 -2.52
N ILE A 253 -27.00 9.22 -3.16
CA ILE A 253 -26.44 9.56 -4.45
C ILE A 253 -27.01 8.58 -5.49
N PRO A 254 -27.90 9.00 -6.36
CA PRO A 254 -28.44 8.14 -7.41
C PRO A 254 -27.36 7.78 -8.47
N LYS A 255 -27.61 6.73 -9.23
CA LYS A 255 -26.83 6.42 -10.44
C LYS A 255 -26.72 7.65 -11.34
N ASN A 256 -25.57 7.83 -11.97
CA ASN A 256 -25.23 8.93 -12.88
C ASN A 256 -25.20 10.34 -12.25
N ALA A 257 -25.54 10.51 -10.96
CA ALA A 257 -25.41 11.79 -10.30
C ALA A 257 -23.92 12.13 -10.08
N LYS A 258 -23.49 13.31 -10.52
CA LYS A 258 -22.16 13.84 -10.19
C LYS A 258 -22.10 14.18 -8.70
N HIS A 259 -21.10 13.71 -8.02
CA HIS A 259 -21.00 13.90 -6.57
C HIS A 259 -19.56 14.02 -6.10
N ARG A 260 -19.38 14.68 -4.96
CA ARG A 260 -18.10 14.81 -4.24
C ARG A 260 -18.36 14.90 -2.75
N LEU A 261 -17.49 14.29 -1.98
CA LEU A 261 -17.40 14.41 -0.52
C LEU A 261 -16.13 15.19 -0.17
N GLU A 262 -16.28 16.24 0.65
CA GLU A 262 -15.18 17.09 1.08
C GLU A 262 -15.24 17.32 2.59
N ASN A 263 -14.08 17.31 3.25
CA ASN A 263 -13.93 17.64 4.66
C ASN A 263 -13.44 19.08 4.81
N LEU A 264 -14.35 20.00 5.10
CA LEU A 264 -13.99 21.40 5.40
C LEU A 264 -13.63 21.63 6.88
N GLY A 265 -13.77 20.62 7.72
CA GLY A 265 -13.47 20.70 9.15
C GLY A 265 -11.98 20.57 9.45
N SER A 266 -11.63 20.79 10.72
CA SER A 266 -10.28 20.61 11.26
C SER A 266 -10.04 19.21 11.83
N GLU A 267 -11.08 18.38 11.91
CA GLU A 267 -11.02 17.02 12.43
C GLU A 267 -11.26 15.99 11.33
N LEU A 268 -10.96 14.73 11.61
CA LEU A 268 -11.21 13.62 10.70
C LEU A 268 -12.70 13.47 10.42
N LEU A 269 -13.09 13.53 9.15
CA LEU A 269 -14.45 13.21 8.72
C LEU A 269 -14.60 11.70 8.54
N ILE A 270 -15.59 11.10 9.21
CA ILE A 270 -15.89 9.68 9.11
C ILE A 270 -17.28 9.50 8.52
N VAL A 271 -17.35 8.72 7.44
CA VAL A 271 -18.57 8.42 6.71
C VAL A 271 -18.73 6.91 6.55
N ILE A 272 -19.95 6.42 6.77
CA ILE A 272 -20.36 5.09 6.35
C ILE A 272 -21.05 5.22 5.00
N GLU A 273 -20.53 4.53 4.03
CA GLU A 273 -21.05 4.46 2.67
C GLU A 273 -21.60 3.06 2.39
N VAL A 274 -22.81 2.99 1.91
CA VAL A 274 -23.41 1.76 1.36
C VAL A 274 -23.57 1.95 -0.14
N GLN A 275 -22.88 1.14 -0.92
CA GLN A 275 -23.02 1.07 -2.37
C GLN A 275 -24.01 -0.03 -2.73
N PHE A 276 -24.91 0.24 -3.69
CA PHE A 276 -25.89 -0.72 -4.20
C PHE A 276 -25.81 -0.76 -5.73
N GLY A 277 -25.61 -1.95 -6.30
CA GLY A 277 -25.54 -2.05 -7.76
C GLY A 277 -25.12 -3.42 -8.26
N CYS A 278 -25.02 -3.54 -9.59
CA CYS A 278 -24.57 -4.76 -10.24
C CYS A 278 -23.08 -4.73 -10.62
N LEU A 279 -22.46 -3.56 -10.59
CA LEU A 279 -21.01 -3.37 -10.75
C LEU A 279 -20.52 -2.43 -9.66
N LEU A 280 -19.69 -2.95 -8.74
CA LEU A 280 -19.28 -2.29 -7.49
C LEU A 280 -17.76 -2.11 -7.40
N ASP A 281 -17.05 -2.22 -8.51
CA ASP A 281 -15.61 -2.02 -8.57
C ASP A 281 -15.20 -0.57 -8.94
N GLU A 282 -13.91 -0.30 -8.89
CA GLU A 282 -13.34 1.02 -9.21
C GLU A 282 -13.47 1.39 -10.70
N ASN A 283 -13.76 0.43 -11.61
CA ASN A 283 -13.94 0.71 -13.04
C ASN A 283 -15.27 1.42 -13.34
N ASP A 284 -16.24 1.38 -12.41
CA ASP A 284 -17.49 2.15 -12.52
C ASP A 284 -17.33 3.63 -12.12
N ILE A 285 -16.11 4.14 -11.95
CA ILE A 285 -15.86 5.52 -11.56
C ILE A 285 -15.52 6.38 -12.77
N SER A 286 -16.44 7.29 -13.15
CA SER A 286 -16.14 8.38 -14.09
C SER A 286 -15.74 9.63 -13.31
N ARG A 287 -14.46 10.05 -13.41
CA ARG A 287 -13.92 11.23 -12.71
C ARG A 287 -13.99 12.45 -13.61
N TYR A 288 -14.38 13.59 -13.05
CA TYR A 288 -14.49 14.88 -13.76
C TYR A 288 -13.50 15.92 -13.26
N VAL A 289 -13.29 15.97 -11.94
CA VAL A 289 -12.31 16.86 -11.28
C VAL A 289 -11.67 16.09 -10.15
N ASP A 290 -10.36 16.03 -10.14
CA ASP A 290 -9.59 15.38 -9.07
C ASP A 290 -8.41 16.26 -8.65
N ARG A 291 -8.26 16.49 -7.33
CA ARG A 291 -7.16 17.28 -6.76
C ARG A 291 -5.81 16.57 -6.81
N TYR A 292 -5.81 15.28 -7.15
CA TYR A 292 -4.65 14.38 -7.07
C TYR A 292 -4.27 13.78 -8.43
N ASP A 293 -4.79 14.38 -9.51
CA ASP A 293 -4.47 14.00 -10.90
C ASP A 293 -4.67 12.50 -11.24
N ARG A 294 -5.74 11.89 -10.69
CA ARG A 294 -6.12 10.49 -10.96
C ARG A 294 -7.12 10.34 -12.12
N ILE A 295 -7.26 11.37 -12.96
CA ILE A 295 -8.15 11.38 -14.13
C ILE A 295 -7.49 10.67 -15.30
#